data_3d89ccff60a19e33373ed5e74fa65371
#
_entry.id   3d89ccff60a19e33373ed5e74fa65371
#
_cell.length_a   1.000
_cell.length_b   1.000
_cell.length_c   1.000
_cell.angle_alpha   90.00
_cell.angle_beta   90.00
_cell.angle_gamma   90.00
#
_symmetry.space_group_name_H-M   'P 1'
#
loop_
_entity.id
_entity.type
_entity.pdbx_description
1 polymer ?
#
loop_
_entity_poly.entity_id
_entity_poly.type
_entity_poly.pdbx_seq_one_letter_code
_entity_poly.pdbx_strand_id
1 'polypeptide(L)'
;MGDSHDEAIQQAYDAYDDLMLDKRYIRDNDAWGDLRIDRENGAISLLLRWKYNWIKRWDAKTDWTDLEKNAFHGKVIFVINQTWNNKIFLSVSGKSEFASKFNGKDLSFSIEIIQTDRHGYWDVVVFKIDNDDPNSFRQSSIVWNSRYVELDSKDIVAAAKCLGSSKVCHEQIGLFHELGHIIGYLADEYYSDDADKATTPFSGDASALMNIGMELRSRYMRNVIERLNRMVPGSNFFVKSVKK
;
A
#
# COMPACT_ATOMS: atom_id res chain seq x y z
N MET A 1 -24.80 22.86 5.82
CA MET A 1 -23.63 22.63 4.96
C MET A 1 -22.99 21.24 5.19
N GLY A 2 -23.69 20.32 5.84
CA GLY A 2 -23.22 18.93 6.05
C GLY A 2 -23.62 17.95 4.94
N ASP A 3 -24.66 18.29 4.15
CA ASP A 3 -25.25 17.31 3.23
C ASP A 3 -24.41 17.00 1.98
N SER A 4 -23.61 17.95 1.48
CA SER A 4 -22.87 17.73 0.23
C SER A 4 -21.68 16.78 0.37
N HIS A 5 -21.09 16.66 1.55
CA HIS A 5 -19.96 15.76 1.80
C HIS A 5 -20.46 14.31 1.97
N ASP A 6 -21.53 14.13 2.72
CA ASP A 6 -22.19 12.84 2.91
C ASP A 6 -22.76 12.29 1.59
N GLU A 7 -23.31 13.15 0.74
CA GLU A 7 -23.81 12.78 -0.59
C GLU A 7 -22.66 12.35 -1.52
N ALA A 8 -21.52 13.03 -1.51
CA ALA A 8 -20.36 12.65 -2.32
C ALA A 8 -19.76 11.30 -1.88
N ILE A 9 -19.73 11.04 -0.58
CA ILE A 9 -19.32 9.77 -0.01
C ILE A 9 -20.31 8.66 -0.40
N GLN A 10 -21.62 8.90 -0.30
CA GLN A 10 -22.62 7.93 -0.71
C GLN A 10 -22.56 7.63 -2.20
N GLN A 11 -22.40 8.64 -3.05
CA GLN A 11 -22.22 8.45 -4.50
C GLN A 11 -20.96 7.64 -4.82
N ALA A 12 -19.86 7.83 -4.06
CA ALA A 12 -18.66 7.00 -4.21
C ALA A 12 -18.90 5.53 -3.80
N TYR A 13 -19.74 5.28 -2.79
CA TYR A 13 -20.15 3.92 -2.42
C TYR A 13 -21.07 3.29 -3.46
N ASP A 14 -22.08 4.02 -3.93
CA ASP A 14 -23.01 3.52 -4.94
C ASP A 14 -22.26 3.22 -6.26
N ALA A 15 -21.35 4.10 -6.68
CA ALA A 15 -20.48 3.85 -7.83
C ALA A 15 -19.54 2.64 -7.61
N TYR A 16 -19.11 2.41 -6.37
CA TYR A 16 -18.30 1.23 -6.03
C TYR A 16 -19.15 -0.05 -6.07
N ASP A 17 -20.36 -0.03 -5.53
CA ASP A 17 -21.28 -1.18 -5.53
C ASP A 17 -21.72 -1.52 -6.96
N ASP A 18 -21.96 -0.54 -7.83
CA ASP A 18 -22.21 -0.74 -9.26
C ASP A 18 -20.98 -1.34 -9.96
N LEU A 19 -19.78 -0.86 -9.66
CA LEU A 19 -18.54 -1.48 -10.09
C LEU A 19 -18.41 -2.92 -9.59
N MET A 20 -18.96 -3.27 -8.43
CA MET A 20 -18.94 -4.63 -7.87
C MET A 20 -19.81 -5.62 -8.67
N LEU A 21 -20.82 -5.14 -9.38
CA LEU A 21 -21.69 -5.95 -10.23
C LEU A 21 -21.19 -6.08 -11.67
N ASP A 22 -20.19 -5.28 -12.05
CA ASP A 22 -19.65 -5.28 -13.41
C ASP A 22 -18.88 -6.58 -13.73
N LYS A 23 -19.41 -7.35 -14.65
CA LYS A 23 -18.82 -8.61 -15.17
C LYS A 23 -17.46 -8.41 -15.87
N ARG A 24 -17.06 -7.18 -16.13
CA ARG A 24 -15.76 -6.84 -16.67
C ARG A 24 -14.63 -7.27 -15.73
N TYR A 25 -14.87 -7.27 -14.42
CA TYR A 25 -13.83 -7.57 -13.45
C TYR A 25 -13.96 -8.98 -12.86
N ILE A 26 -12.83 -9.67 -12.71
CA ILE A 26 -12.68 -10.78 -11.78
C ILE A 26 -12.26 -10.19 -10.45
N ARG A 27 -12.89 -10.57 -9.36
CA ARG A 27 -12.69 -9.95 -8.04
C ARG A 27 -12.50 -10.97 -6.96
N ASP A 28 -11.70 -10.59 -5.98
CA ASP A 28 -11.52 -11.29 -4.72
C ASP A 28 -11.60 -10.24 -3.60
N ASN A 29 -12.71 -10.27 -2.87
CA ASN A 29 -12.97 -9.37 -1.74
C ASN A 29 -12.43 -10.04 -0.49
N ASP A 30 -11.28 -9.60 -0.04
CA ASP A 30 -10.70 -10.03 1.23
C ASP A 30 -10.80 -8.91 2.26
N ALA A 31 -10.76 -9.30 3.53
CA ALA A 31 -10.88 -8.38 4.66
C ALA A 31 -9.82 -7.25 4.68
N TRP A 32 -8.72 -7.38 3.93
CA TRP A 32 -7.64 -6.40 3.90
C TRP A 32 -7.56 -5.59 2.60
N GLY A 33 -8.29 -5.99 1.54
CA GLY A 33 -8.34 -5.25 0.29
C GLY A 33 -8.95 -6.05 -0.86
N ASP A 34 -9.57 -5.35 -1.79
CA ASP A 34 -10.21 -5.95 -2.96
C ASP A 34 -9.20 -6.06 -4.11
N LEU A 35 -8.87 -7.28 -4.49
CA LEU A 35 -8.04 -7.53 -5.67
C LEU A 35 -8.93 -7.68 -6.90
N ARG A 36 -8.62 -6.93 -7.96
CA ARG A 36 -9.40 -6.91 -9.20
C ARG A 36 -8.52 -7.19 -10.41
N ILE A 37 -9.08 -7.89 -11.37
CA ILE A 37 -8.48 -8.12 -12.69
C ILE A 37 -9.47 -7.65 -13.75
N ASP A 38 -9.08 -6.72 -14.60
CA ASP A 38 -9.86 -6.30 -15.76
C ASP A 38 -9.75 -7.34 -16.86
N ARG A 39 -10.89 -7.94 -17.23
CA ARG A 39 -10.97 -9.00 -18.29
C ARG A 39 -10.68 -8.45 -19.68
N GLU A 40 -10.80 -7.15 -19.91
CA GLU A 40 -10.62 -6.55 -21.22
C GLU A 40 -9.15 -6.26 -21.51
N ASN A 41 -8.46 -5.61 -20.58
CA ASN A 41 -7.08 -5.13 -20.75
C ASN A 41 -6.04 -5.86 -19.90
N GLY A 42 -6.48 -6.68 -18.92
CA GLY A 42 -5.61 -7.45 -18.05
C GLY A 42 -5.00 -6.63 -16.90
N ALA A 43 -5.42 -5.38 -16.70
CA ALA A 43 -4.94 -4.58 -15.59
C ALA A 43 -5.34 -5.21 -14.24
N ILE A 44 -4.43 -5.18 -13.30
CA ILE A 44 -4.62 -5.74 -11.96
C ILE A 44 -4.54 -4.59 -10.96
N SER A 45 -5.55 -4.44 -10.12
CA SER A 45 -5.57 -3.42 -9.08
C SER A 45 -5.93 -3.98 -7.72
N LEU A 46 -5.28 -3.46 -6.68
CA LEU A 46 -5.60 -3.69 -5.29
C LEU A 46 -6.24 -2.43 -4.72
N LEU A 47 -7.52 -2.52 -4.36
CA LEU A 47 -8.25 -1.43 -3.74
C LEU A 47 -8.19 -1.56 -2.23
N LEU A 48 -7.73 -0.52 -1.57
CA LEU A 48 -7.66 -0.38 -0.12
C LEU A 48 -8.62 0.72 0.34
N ARG A 49 -9.47 0.40 1.32
CA ARG A 49 -10.35 1.38 1.96
C ARG A 49 -9.74 1.80 3.28
N TRP A 50 -9.40 3.08 3.38
CA TRP A 50 -8.76 3.67 4.54
C TRP A 50 -9.72 4.58 5.29
N LYS A 51 -9.94 4.27 6.57
CA LYS A 51 -10.64 5.16 7.50
C LYS A 51 -9.61 5.91 8.31
N TYR A 52 -9.51 7.22 8.08
CA TYR A 52 -8.57 8.05 8.80
C TYR A 52 -9.09 8.46 10.17
N ASN A 53 -8.21 8.35 11.16
CA ASN A 53 -8.38 8.89 12.51
C ASN A 53 -7.28 9.93 12.73
N TRP A 54 -7.64 11.21 12.70
CA TRP A 54 -6.72 12.33 12.79
C TRP A 54 -6.47 12.69 14.24
N ILE A 55 -5.25 12.59 14.73
CA ILE A 55 -4.89 12.85 16.13
C ILE A 55 -3.83 13.94 16.19
N LYS A 56 -4.07 14.94 17.02
CA LYS A 56 -3.06 15.91 17.41
C LYS A 56 -2.17 15.31 18.49
N ARG A 57 -0.87 15.26 18.29
CA ARG A 57 0.08 14.92 19.34
C ARG A 57 0.37 16.15 20.21
N TRP A 58 0.87 15.93 21.41
CA TRP A 58 1.13 16.97 22.40
C TRP A 58 2.12 18.05 21.94
N ASP A 59 3.08 17.71 21.07
CA ASP A 59 4.10 18.62 20.52
C ASP A 59 3.60 19.43 19.32
N ALA A 60 2.51 19.06 18.68
CA ALA A 60 1.95 19.80 17.56
C ALA A 60 1.32 21.13 18.05
N LYS A 61 1.62 22.23 17.37
CA LYS A 61 1.13 23.57 17.72
C LYS A 61 -0.38 23.73 17.52
N THR A 62 -0.91 23.16 16.45
CA THR A 62 -2.32 23.29 16.06
C THR A 62 -2.92 21.92 15.78
N ASP A 63 -4.25 21.83 15.84
CA ASP A 63 -4.97 20.63 15.40
C ASP A 63 -4.95 20.47 13.87
N TRP A 64 -5.38 19.31 13.39
CA TRP A 64 -5.58 19.06 11.96
C TRP A 64 -6.68 19.95 11.40
N THR A 65 -6.38 20.73 10.38
CA THR A 65 -7.38 21.40 9.55
C THR A 65 -7.81 20.49 8.40
N ASP A 66 -8.99 20.72 7.82
CA ASP A 66 -9.46 19.91 6.67
C ASP A 66 -8.57 20.10 5.44
N LEU A 67 -7.97 21.28 5.28
CA LEU A 67 -6.98 21.51 4.23
C LEU A 67 -5.75 20.61 4.40
N GLU A 68 -5.24 20.47 5.61
CA GLU A 68 -4.08 19.60 5.91
C GLU A 68 -4.42 18.12 5.73
N LYS A 69 -5.61 17.68 6.17
CA LYS A 69 -6.10 16.31 5.98
C LYS A 69 -6.18 15.96 4.49
N ASN A 70 -6.77 16.84 3.70
CA ASN A 70 -6.89 16.66 2.25
C ASN A 70 -5.51 16.67 1.57
N ALA A 71 -4.62 17.58 1.99
CA ALA A 71 -3.26 17.63 1.47
C ALA A 71 -2.46 16.35 1.80
N PHE A 72 -2.61 15.83 3.01
CA PHE A 72 -1.99 14.55 3.41
C PHE A 72 -2.50 13.40 2.53
N HIS A 73 -3.81 13.24 2.41
CA HIS A 73 -4.38 12.19 1.56
C HIS A 73 -3.94 12.34 0.09
N GLY A 74 -3.98 13.54 -0.46
CA GLY A 74 -3.47 13.81 -1.81
C GLY A 74 -1.99 13.43 -1.98
N LYS A 75 -1.18 13.67 -0.94
CA LYS A 75 0.23 13.25 -0.95
C LYS A 75 0.39 11.73 -0.85
N VAL A 76 -0.45 11.05 -0.06
CA VAL A 76 -0.51 9.56 -0.03
C VAL A 76 -0.73 9.01 -1.43
N ILE A 77 -1.76 9.48 -2.13
CA ILE A 77 -2.06 9.05 -3.51
C ILE A 77 -0.89 9.36 -4.45
N PHE A 78 -0.32 10.56 -4.35
CA PHE A 78 0.84 10.94 -5.17
C PHE A 78 2.03 10.00 -4.96
N VAL A 79 2.38 9.72 -3.71
CA VAL A 79 3.49 8.84 -3.34
C VAL A 79 3.26 7.43 -3.91
N ILE A 80 2.06 6.87 -3.74
CA ILE A 80 1.71 5.55 -4.28
C ILE A 80 1.84 5.50 -5.80
N ASN A 81 1.36 6.53 -6.48
CA ASN A 81 1.45 6.60 -7.94
C ASN A 81 2.90 6.66 -8.44
N GLN A 82 3.79 7.33 -7.70
CA GLN A 82 5.20 7.43 -8.08
C GLN A 82 5.98 6.14 -7.85
N THR A 83 5.56 5.33 -6.95
CA THR A 83 6.41 4.32 -6.36
C THR A 83 5.90 2.88 -6.54
N TRP A 84 4.59 2.65 -6.51
CA TRP A 84 4.00 1.34 -6.72
C TRP A 84 3.33 1.19 -8.08
N ASN A 85 2.57 2.21 -8.49
CA ASN A 85 1.72 2.09 -9.66
C ASN A 85 2.55 2.07 -10.96
N ASN A 86 2.26 1.09 -11.81
CA ASN A 86 2.98 0.87 -13.07
C ASN A 86 4.48 0.60 -12.91
N LYS A 87 4.91 0.14 -11.74
CA LYS A 87 6.29 -0.31 -11.49
C LYS A 87 6.43 -1.83 -11.56
N ILE A 88 5.39 -2.55 -11.19
CA ILE A 88 5.38 -4.01 -11.22
C ILE A 88 4.51 -4.48 -12.38
N PHE A 89 5.08 -5.32 -13.22
CA PHE A 89 4.40 -5.96 -14.33
C PHE A 89 4.38 -7.46 -14.10
N LEU A 90 3.19 -8.01 -14.15
CA LEU A 90 2.95 -9.43 -14.07
C LEU A 90 2.81 -10.03 -15.48
N SER A 91 2.94 -11.31 -15.56
CA SER A 91 2.58 -12.10 -16.75
C SER A 91 1.76 -13.29 -16.30
N VAL A 92 1.07 -13.92 -17.25
CA VAL A 92 0.24 -15.08 -16.99
C VAL A 92 0.50 -16.15 -18.02
N SER A 93 0.52 -17.39 -17.58
CA SER A 93 0.55 -18.59 -18.41
C SER A 93 -0.51 -19.60 -17.94
N GLY A 94 -0.74 -20.65 -18.67
CA GLY A 94 -1.69 -21.69 -18.27
C GLY A 94 -2.73 -22.01 -19.33
N LYS A 95 -3.80 -22.74 -18.91
CA LYS A 95 -4.84 -23.26 -19.79
C LYS A 95 -6.17 -22.51 -19.70
N SER A 96 -6.29 -21.50 -18.82
CA SER A 96 -7.50 -20.70 -18.72
C SER A 96 -7.69 -19.83 -19.96
N GLU A 97 -8.91 -19.41 -20.21
CA GLU A 97 -9.23 -18.45 -21.28
C GLU A 97 -8.48 -17.12 -21.06
N PHE A 98 -8.41 -16.65 -19.80
CA PHE A 98 -7.67 -15.45 -19.44
C PHE A 98 -6.17 -15.61 -19.76
N ALA A 99 -5.57 -16.73 -19.36
CA ALA A 99 -4.16 -16.99 -19.67
C ALA A 99 -3.91 -17.04 -21.18
N SER A 100 -4.79 -17.64 -21.95
CA SER A 100 -4.70 -17.69 -23.42
C SER A 100 -4.78 -16.30 -24.05
N LYS A 101 -5.67 -15.43 -23.54
CA LYS A 101 -5.87 -14.05 -24.03
C LYS A 101 -4.67 -13.15 -23.74
N PHE A 102 -4.02 -13.33 -22.59
CA PHE A 102 -2.97 -12.44 -22.08
C PHE A 102 -1.57 -13.06 -22.06
N ASN A 103 -1.40 -14.23 -22.66
CA ASN A 103 -0.08 -14.87 -22.75
C ASN A 103 0.96 -13.93 -23.39
N GLY A 104 2.09 -13.75 -22.71
CA GLY A 104 3.19 -12.91 -23.17
C GLY A 104 2.98 -11.40 -22.99
N LYS A 105 1.76 -10.94 -22.63
CA LYS A 105 1.48 -9.52 -22.38
C LYS A 105 1.96 -9.08 -20.99
N ASP A 106 2.18 -7.79 -20.87
CA ASP A 106 2.47 -7.15 -19.59
C ASP A 106 1.15 -6.77 -18.90
N LEU A 107 0.93 -7.32 -17.71
CA LEU A 107 -0.22 -7.01 -16.87
C LEU A 107 0.25 -6.04 -15.79
N SER A 108 -0.18 -4.78 -15.89
CA SER A 108 0.20 -3.76 -14.91
C SER A 108 -0.47 -4.01 -13.57
N PHE A 109 0.28 -3.81 -12.48
CA PHE A 109 -0.26 -3.79 -11.13
C PHE A 109 -0.35 -2.36 -10.62
N SER A 110 -1.46 -2.03 -9.96
CA SER A 110 -1.68 -0.75 -9.32
C SER A 110 -2.37 -0.89 -7.96
N ILE A 111 -2.21 0.13 -7.12
CA ILE A 111 -2.88 0.26 -5.82
C ILE A 111 -3.76 1.49 -5.88
N GLU A 112 -4.98 1.34 -5.41
CA GLU A 112 -5.96 2.39 -5.27
C GLU A 112 -6.34 2.53 -3.80
N ILE A 113 -6.32 3.75 -3.26
CA ILE A 113 -6.78 4.03 -1.90
C ILE A 113 -8.03 4.89 -1.97
N ILE A 114 -9.08 4.43 -1.33
CA ILE A 114 -10.32 5.17 -1.13
C ILE A 114 -10.42 5.54 0.35
N GLN A 115 -10.54 6.83 0.62
CA GLN A 115 -10.90 7.31 1.94
C GLN A 115 -12.38 6.98 2.21
N THR A 116 -12.67 6.50 3.42
CA THR A 116 -14.03 6.16 3.84
C THR A 116 -14.24 6.46 5.33
N ASP A 117 -15.44 6.83 5.69
CA ASP A 117 -15.83 7.07 7.09
C ASP A 117 -16.54 5.86 7.72
N ARG A 118 -17.02 4.91 6.92
CA ARG A 118 -17.92 3.85 7.40
C ARG A 118 -17.32 2.44 7.43
N HIS A 119 -16.82 1.93 6.33
CA HIS A 119 -16.39 0.54 6.21
C HIS A 119 -14.95 0.45 5.69
N GLY A 120 -14.01 0.99 6.46
CA GLY A 120 -12.59 0.87 6.16
C GLY A 120 -12.12 -0.58 6.29
N TYR A 121 -11.28 -1.01 5.37
CA TYR A 121 -10.48 -2.21 5.60
C TYR A 121 -9.38 -1.94 6.61
N TRP A 122 -8.89 -0.71 6.64
CA TRP A 122 -7.79 -0.28 7.48
C TRP A 122 -8.17 0.96 8.27
N ASP A 123 -8.03 0.89 9.58
CA ASP A 123 -8.06 2.05 10.46
C ASP A 123 -6.68 2.70 10.46
N VAL A 124 -6.58 3.92 9.87
CA VAL A 124 -5.31 4.64 9.70
C VAL A 124 -5.27 5.83 10.65
N VAL A 125 -4.54 5.71 11.73
CA VAL A 125 -4.31 6.81 12.67
C VAL A 125 -3.16 7.66 12.15
N VAL A 126 -3.40 8.97 12.02
CA VAL A 126 -2.38 9.91 11.57
C VAL A 126 -2.13 10.95 12.66
N PHE A 127 -0.95 10.90 13.25
CA PHE A 127 -0.54 11.85 14.27
C PHE A 127 0.01 13.12 13.63
N LYS A 128 -0.58 14.27 13.99
CA LYS A 128 0.05 15.55 13.71
C LYS A 128 1.16 15.78 14.72
N ILE A 129 2.38 15.88 14.24
CA ILE A 129 3.58 16.18 15.04
C ILE A 129 4.11 17.58 14.73
N ASP A 130 5.07 18.10 15.48
CA ASP A 130 5.72 19.36 15.12
C ASP A 130 6.61 19.17 13.89
N ASN A 131 6.19 19.74 12.76
CA ASN A 131 6.92 19.62 11.50
C ASN A 131 8.20 20.49 11.46
N ASP A 132 8.30 21.51 12.30
CA ASP A 132 9.43 22.42 12.37
C ASP A 132 10.56 21.86 13.27
N ASP A 133 10.24 20.90 14.15
CA ASP A 133 11.24 20.22 14.98
C ASP A 133 11.78 18.98 14.26
N PRO A 134 13.08 18.93 13.90
CA PRO A 134 13.68 17.75 13.26
C PRO A 134 13.68 16.52 14.16
N ASN A 135 13.59 16.69 15.49
CA ASN A 135 13.52 15.58 16.44
C ASN A 135 12.09 15.11 16.70
N SER A 136 11.09 15.83 16.24
CA SER A 136 9.70 15.37 16.33
C SER A 136 9.50 14.19 15.38
N PHE A 137 9.26 13.03 15.96
CA PHE A 137 9.17 11.76 15.25
C PHE A 137 8.23 10.81 15.99
N ARG A 138 7.50 10.02 15.23
CA ARG A 138 6.79 8.84 15.72
C ARG A 138 7.02 7.71 14.73
N GLN A 139 7.49 6.59 15.22
CA GLN A 139 7.67 5.43 14.36
C GLN A 139 6.32 4.99 13.79
N SER A 140 6.24 4.90 12.46
CA SER A 140 5.13 4.26 11.78
C SER A 140 5.06 2.78 12.12
N SER A 141 3.88 2.23 12.12
CA SER A 141 3.70 0.80 12.43
C SER A 141 2.40 0.26 11.84
N ILE A 142 2.39 -1.04 11.68
CA ILE A 142 1.20 -1.76 11.24
C ILE A 142 0.88 -2.94 12.15
N VAL A 143 -0.40 -3.08 12.50
CA VAL A 143 -0.91 -4.27 13.19
C VAL A 143 -1.87 -5.00 12.25
N TRP A 144 -1.33 -5.96 11.54
CA TRP A 144 -2.02 -6.60 10.42
C TRP A 144 -3.33 -7.29 10.81
N ASN A 145 -3.34 -8.02 11.92
CA ASN A 145 -4.52 -8.75 12.39
C ASN A 145 -5.71 -7.84 12.74
N SER A 146 -5.45 -6.64 13.24
CA SER A 146 -6.47 -5.62 13.51
C SER A 146 -6.68 -4.65 12.35
N ARG A 147 -5.89 -4.76 11.29
CA ARG A 147 -5.89 -3.84 10.14
C ARG A 147 -5.74 -2.38 10.58
N TYR A 148 -4.79 -2.15 11.43
CA TYR A 148 -4.50 -0.87 12.05
C TYR A 148 -3.14 -0.35 11.59
N VAL A 149 -3.10 0.91 11.20
CA VAL A 149 -1.88 1.60 10.72
C VAL A 149 -1.68 2.85 11.56
N GLU A 150 -0.48 3.06 12.05
CA GLU A 150 -0.05 4.32 12.65
C GLU A 150 0.93 5.03 11.73
N LEU A 151 0.64 6.28 11.44
CA LEU A 151 1.47 7.20 10.68
C LEU A 151 1.62 8.52 11.43
N ASP A 152 2.63 9.28 11.08
CA ASP A 152 2.71 10.69 11.46
C ASP A 152 2.68 11.62 10.23
N SER A 153 2.61 12.93 10.46
CA SER A 153 2.53 13.93 9.39
C SER A 153 3.79 13.99 8.50
N LYS A 154 4.92 13.37 8.92
CA LYS A 154 6.17 13.30 8.14
C LYS A 154 6.32 12.00 7.35
N ASP A 155 5.52 10.97 7.62
CA ASP A 155 5.65 9.66 6.93
C ASP A 155 5.39 9.68 5.43
N ILE A 156 4.91 10.80 4.90
CA ILE A 156 4.72 11.07 3.47
C ILE A 156 5.91 11.81 2.83
N VAL A 157 6.99 12.01 3.57
CA VAL A 157 8.21 12.70 3.13
C VAL A 157 9.40 11.77 3.27
N ALA A 158 10.32 11.84 2.32
CA ALA A 158 11.54 11.04 2.40
C ALA A 158 12.42 11.49 3.58
N ALA A 159 12.90 10.52 4.34
CA ALA A 159 13.83 10.73 5.45
C ALA A 159 14.97 9.70 5.38
N ALA A 160 16.14 10.07 5.88
CA ALA A 160 17.26 9.16 5.98
C ALA A 160 16.97 8.07 7.03
N LYS A 161 17.07 6.82 6.62
CA LYS A 161 16.99 5.64 7.49
C LYS A 161 18.32 4.89 7.42
N CYS A 162 18.91 4.60 8.58
CA CYS A 162 20.22 3.96 8.66
C CYS A 162 20.11 2.62 9.37
N LEU A 163 20.94 1.66 8.98
CA LEU A 163 21.05 0.36 9.65
C LEU A 163 21.93 0.47 10.89
N GLY A 164 21.32 0.47 12.08
CA GLY A 164 22.01 0.44 13.37
C GLY A 164 23.16 1.45 13.46
N SER A 165 24.32 1.02 13.88
CA SER A 165 25.57 1.81 13.92
C SER A 165 26.31 1.87 12.57
N SER A 166 25.76 1.25 11.51
CA SER A 166 26.38 1.24 10.19
C SER A 166 26.27 2.61 9.52
N LYS A 167 27.25 2.91 8.65
CA LYS A 167 27.20 4.12 7.83
C LYS A 167 26.32 3.97 6.58
N VAL A 168 25.62 2.85 6.46
CA VAL A 168 24.71 2.59 5.33
C VAL A 168 23.38 3.23 5.64
N CYS A 169 23.09 4.30 4.94
CA CYS A 169 21.80 5.02 5.03
C CYS A 169 21.18 5.11 3.64
N HIS A 170 19.87 5.00 3.58
CA HIS A 170 19.06 5.25 2.40
C HIS A 170 17.94 6.23 2.73
N GLU A 171 17.42 6.92 1.74
CA GLU A 171 16.17 7.65 1.89
C GLU A 171 15.01 6.69 1.85
N GLN A 172 14.06 6.83 2.77
CA GLN A 172 12.83 6.06 2.81
C GLN A 172 11.65 6.97 3.14
N ILE A 173 10.50 6.70 2.53
CA ILE A 173 9.21 7.28 2.89
C ILE A 173 8.51 6.23 3.76
N GLY A 174 8.21 6.56 5.04
CA GLY A 174 7.63 5.62 5.99
C GLY A 174 6.33 4.98 5.49
N LEU A 175 5.40 5.77 4.98
CA LEU A 175 4.18 5.29 4.34
C LEU A 175 4.42 4.17 3.31
N PHE A 176 5.50 4.27 2.56
CA PHE A 176 5.84 3.32 1.51
C PHE A 176 6.19 1.95 2.04
N HIS A 177 6.97 1.97 3.09
CA HIS A 177 7.38 0.77 3.81
C HIS A 177 6.15 0.09 4.45
N GLU A 178 5.31 0.86 5.13
CA GLU A 178 4.08 0.35 5.75
C GLU A 178 3.11 -0.23 4.71
N LEU A 179 3.03 0.39 3.54
CA LEU A 179 2.21 -0.13 2.45
C LEU A 179 2.69 -1.52 1.97
N GLY A 180 3.99 -1.78 2.01
CA GLY A 180 4.55 -3.11 1.74
C GLY A 180 3.99 -4.18 2.68
N HIS A 181 3.88 -3.88 3.97
CA HIS A 181 3.22 -4.78 4.92
C HIS A 181 1.75 -5.02 4.55
N ILE A 182 1.01 -3.97 4.17
CA ILE A 182 -0.40 -4.07 3.79
C ILE A 182 -0.59 -4.99 2.59
N ILE A 183 0.19 -4.80 1.53
CA ILE A 183 -0.01 -5.49 0.24
C ILE A 183 0.27 -6.98 0.34
N GLY A 184 1.27 -7.35 1.08
CA GLY A 184 1.80 -8.71 1.02
C GLY A 184 1.93 -9.42 2.35
N TYR A 185 1.50 -8.84 3.46
CA TYR A 185 1.86 -9.34 4.80
C TYR A 185 3.39 -9.58 4.90
N LEU A 186 4.14 -8.60 4.36
CA LEU A 186 5.59 -8.69 4.29
C LEU A 186 6.18 -8.39 5.66
N ALA A 187 7.19 -9.13 6.05
CA ALA A 187 7.98 -8.81 7.23
C ALA A 187 9.07 -7.79 6.89
N ASP A 188 9.56 -7.09 7.92
CA ASP A 188 10.77 -6.29 7.80
C ASP A 188 11.95 -7.14 7.33
N GLU A 189 12.79 -6.56 6.47
CA GLU A 189 13.99 -7.21 5.95
C GLU A 189 15.28 -6.66 6.58
N TYR A 190 15.18 -5.60 7.39
CA TYR A 190 16.34 -5.06 8.07
C TYR A 190 16.69 -5.86 9.34
N TYR A 191 17.94 -5.75 9.72
CA TYR A 191 18.46 -6.35 10.94
C TYR A 191 17.82 -5.64 12.15
N SER A 192 17.17 -6.40 13.01
CA SER A 192 16.75 -5.93 14.32
C SER A 192 17.85 -6.25 15.33
N ASP A 193 18.22 -5.26 16.15
CA ASP A 193 19.14 -5.48 17.29
C ASP A 193 18.52 -6.41 18.36
N ASP A 194 17.24 -6.76 18.24
CA ASP A 194 16.58 -7.78 19.05
C ASP A 194 17.14 -9.16 18.69
N ALA A 195 17.90 -9.75 19.62
CA ALA A 195 18.55 -11.05 19.44
C ALA A 195 17.58 -12.20 19.12
N ASP A 196 16.27 -12.00 19.38
CA ASP A 196 15.21 -12.99 19.16
C ASP A 196 14.58 -12.91 17.75
N LYS A 197 14.90 -11.89 16.96
CA LYS A 197 14.42 -11.77 15.58
C LYS A 197 15.45 -12.32 14.62
N ALA A 198 15.16 -13.47 14.05
CA ALA A 198 16.01 -14.09 13.03
C ALA A 198 16.30 -13.09 11.90
N THR A 199 17.57 -12.95 11.54
CA THR A 199 17.98 -12.21 10.32
C THR A 199 17.25 -12.78 9.13
N THR A 200 16.53 -11.94 8.40
CA THR A 200 15.91 -12.40 7.15
C THR A 200 16.99 -12.67 6.12
N PRO A 201 16.78 -13.60 5.17
CA PRO A 201 17.74 -13.87 4.10
C PRO A 201 18.01 -12.63 3.21
N PHE A 202 17.24 -11.55 3.40
CA PHE A 202 17.31 -10.32 2.62
C PHE A 202 17.91 -9.13 3.38
N SER A 203 18.44 -9.34 4.59
CA SER A 203 19.01 -8.26 5.41
C SER A 203 20.15 -7.50 4.73
N GLY A 204 20.87 -8.13 3.79
CA GLY A 204 21.89 -7.46 2.99
C GLY A 204 21.39 -6.60 1.83
N ASP A 205 20.08 -6.63 1.51
CA ASP A 205 19.47 -5.85 0.43
C ASP A 205 18.99 -4.49 0.97
N ALA A 206 19.91 -3.63 1.39
CA ALA A 206 19.61 -2.38 2.09
C ALA A 206 18.78 -1.39 1.24
N SER A 207 18.91 -1.41 -0.10
CA SER A 207 18.13 -0.55 -0.99
C SER A 207 16.67 -0.99 -1.14
N ALA A 208 16.31 -2.19 -0.69
CA ALA A 208 14.97 -2.73 -0.80
C ALA A 208 13.96 -1.99 0.10
N LEU A 209 12.71 -1.89 -0.35
CA LEU A 209 11.65 -1.19 0.36
C LEU A 209 11.38 -1.73 1.76
N MET A 210 11.29 -3.06 1.91
CA MET A 210 11.05 -3.68 3.22
C MET A 210 12.32 -3.71 4.10
N ASN A 211 13.43 -3.19 3.60
CA ASN A 211 14.62 -2.87 4.35
C ASN A 211 14.62 -1.35 4.65
N ILE A 212 15.66 -0.61 4.35
CA ILE A 212 15.79 0.83 4.64
C ILE A 212 15.71 1.72 3.38
N GLY A 213 15.52 1.13 2.21
CA GLY A 213 15.49 1.82 0.91
C GLY A 213 14.08 2.01 0.34
N MET A 214 14.04 2.24 -0.97
CA MET A 214 12.81 2.53 -1.71
C MET A 214 12.60 1.59 -2.90
N GLU A 215 13.50 0.64 -3.13
CA GLU A 215 13.42 -0.21 -4.32
C GLU A 215 12.44 -1.37 -4.12
N LEU A 216 11.51 -1.49 -5.06
CA LEU A 216 10.59 -2.63 -5.09
C LEU A 216 11.32 -3.92 -5.49
N ARG A 217 10.82 -5.05 -5.00
CA ARG A 217 11.32 -6.39 -5.33
C ARG A 217 10.19 -7.30 -5.78
N SER A 218 10.49 -8.21 -6.69
CA SER A 218 9.51 -9.20 -7.18
C SER A 218 8.90 -10.06 -6.05
N ARG A 219 9.68 -10.35 -5.01
CA ARG A 219 9.26 -11.13 -3.83
C ARG A 219 8.10 -10.51 -3.07
N TYR A 220 7.88 -9.20 -3.20
CA TYR A 220 6.77 -8.50 -2.52
C TYR A 220 5.40 -8.88 -3.07
N MET A 221 5.36 -9.42 -4.27
CA MET A 221 4.12 -9.80 -4.94
C MET A 221 3.63 -11.23 -4.62
N ARG A 222 4.34 -11.96 -3.76
CA ARG A 222 4.03 -13.38 -3.50
C ARG A 222 2.56 -13.60 -3.13
N ASN A 223 2.06 -12.90 -2.13
CA ASN A 223 0.68 -13.08 -1.66
C ASN A 223 -0.36 -12.61 -2.69
N VAL A 224 -0.06 -11.53 -3.42
CA VAL A 224 -0.91 -11.07 -4.53
C VAL A 224 -0.99 -12.14 -5.62
N ILE A 225 0.14 -12.73 -6.00
CA ILE A 225 0.20 -13.79 -7.02
C ILE A 225 -0.58 -15.03 -6.57
N GLU A 226 -0.45 -15.44 -5.31
CA GLU A 226 -1.20 -16.57 -4.76
C GLU A 226 -2.71 -16.33 -4.82
N ARG A 227 -3.18 -15.09 -4.54
CA ARG A 227 -4.58 -14.70 -4.72
C ARG A 227 -5.01 -14.76 -6.18
N LEU A 228 -4.25 -14.15 -7.09
CA LEU A 228 -4.54 -14.16 -8.53
C LEU A 228 -4.68 -15.57 -9.07
N ASN A 229 -3.83 -16.50 -8.65
CA ASN A 229 -3.89 -17.89 -9.05
C ASN A 229 -5.16 -18.61 -8.54
N ARG A 230 -5.67 -18.21 -7.38
CA ARG A 230 -6.97 -18.71 -6.89
C ARG A 230 -8.15 -18.09 -7.64
N MET A 231 -8.06 -16.78 -7.98
CA MET A 231 -9.12 -16.06 -8.69
C MET A 231 -9.33 -16.56 -10.10
N VAL A 232 -8.28 -17.04 -10.76
CA VAL A 232 -8.33 -17.52 -12.16
C VAL A 232 -7.78 -18.94 -12.25
N PRO A 233 -8.58 -19.97 -11.89
CA PRO A 233 -8.15 -21.36 -11.94
C PRO A 233 -7.63 -21.75 -13.33
N GLY A 234 -6.55 -22.50 -13.37
CA GLY A 234 -5.86 -22.89 -14.61
C GLY A 234 -4.93 -21.83 -15.18
N SER A 235 -4.73 -20.74 -14.45
CA SER A 235 -3.70 -19.72 -14.70
C SER A 235 -2.53 -19.85 -13.73
N ASN A 236 -1.37 -19.38 -14.17
CA ASN A 236 -0.18 -19.20 -13.36
C ASN A 236 0.37 -17.79 -13.58
N PHE A 237 0.11 -16.91 -12.62
CA PHE A 237 0.65 -15.55 -12.60
C PHE A 237 2.05 -15.52 -12.01
N PHE A 238 2.88 -14.65 -12.52
CA PHE A 238 4.24 -14.43 -12.01
C PHE A 238 4.70 -12.99 -12.28
N VAL A 239 5.68 -12.51 -11.53
CA VAL A 239 6.29 -11.21 -11.82
C VAL A 239 7.17 -11.33 -13.05
N LYS A 240 6.87 -10.53 -14.06
CA LYS A 240 7.68 -10.44 -15.29
C LYS A 240 8.81 -9.42 -15.13
N SER A 241 8.50 -8.27 -14.56
CA SER A 241 9.50 -7.22 -14.34
C SER A 241 9.10 -6.27 -13.21
N VAL A 242 10.11 -5.67 -12.61
CA VAL A 242 9.99 -4.56 -11.67
C VAL A 242 10.81 -3.42 -12.23
N LYS A 243 10.17 -2.27 -12.47
CA LYS A 243 10.87 -1.05 -12.92
C LYS A 243 11.49 -0.33 -11.72
N LYS A 244 12.64 0.23 -11.93
CA LYS A 244 13.29 1.12 -10.97
C LYS A 244 12.66 2.51 -10.96
#